data_7ef734c99b3551652946915e4663ec51
#
_entry.id   7ef734c99b3551652946915e4663ec51
#
_cell.length_a   1.000
_cell.length_b   1.000
_cell.length_c   1.000
_cell.angle_alpha   90.00
_cell.angle_beta   90.00
_cell.angle_gamma   90.00
#
_symmetry.space_group_name_H-M   'P 1'
#
loop_
_entity.id
_entity.type
_entity.pdbx_description
1 polymer ?
#
loop_
_entity_poly.entity_id
_entity_poly.type
_entity_poly.pdbx_seq_one_letter_code
_entity_poly.pdbx_strand_id
1 'polypeptide(L)'
;MSRKRYTAEQIIGHLRQAEIRTSEGKTIAEAVRELGISEQTYYRWRKEYGGMEVSQARRLKDLEQENGRLKRLVADQALDLSILKEVSPGKLLSPTRRREAVVHVCEILTVSERRACRVLGQVRRTQRYTPTVASDETILVANIVSLATEYGRYGYRRITALLQTDGWRVNHKRVERIWRQEGLKVPARQPKRGRLWFNDGSCIRLRPEHRNHVWAYDFVFDRTRDGRPLKFLTVVDEYSRQCLALEVSRKQTSRDVLRTLARLMLRYGVPEHIRSDNGSEFVARAVRSWLTRLGVQTLFIEPGSPWENGYIESFNGKLRDELLNGEIFTSVQEAKVLTAAWRRHYNHRRPHSALGYRPPAPVVIEPRFAATS
;
A
#
# COMPACT_ATOMS: atom_id res chain seq x y z
N MET A 1 46.09 25.21 48.13
CA MET A 1 46.15 26.57 47.58
C MET A 1 45.71 26.59 46.17
N SER A 2 44.66 27.39 45.79
CA SER A 2 44.12 27.52 44.43
C SER A 2 45.25 28.11 43.53
N ARG A 3 45.61 27.41 42.44
CA ARG A 3 46.53 27.92 41.41
C ARG A 3 45.92 29.16 40.76
N LYS A 4 46.49 30.34 40.94
CA LYS A 4 46.07 31.55 40.23
C LYS A 4 46.23 31.35 38.75
N ARG A 5 45.11 31.52 37.97
CA ARG A 5 45.17 31.53 36.53
C ARG A 5 45.32 32.95 36.03
N TYR A 6 46.35 33.19 35.23
CA TYR A 6 46.63 34.48 34.61
C TYR A 6 46.13 34.49 33.17
N THR A 7 45.58 35.60 32.72
CA THR A 7 45.22 35.82 31.30
C THR A 7 46.50 36.12 30.49
N ALA A 8 46.42 35.90 29.16
CA ALA A 8 47.56 36.21 28.27
C ALA A 8 48.05 37.68 28.42
N GLU A 9 47.11 38.61 28.62
CA GLU A 9 47.39 40.00 28.88
C GLU A 9 48.16 40.20 30.19
N GLN A 10 47.74 39.56 31.24
CA GLN A 10 48.45 39.64 32.57
C GLN A 10 49.84 39.02 32.48
N ILE A 11 49.96 37.91 31.72
CA ILE A 11 51.23 37.25 31.48
C ILE A 11 52.23 38.20 30.80
N ILE A 12 51.83 38.83 29.69
CA ILE A 12 52.65 39.78 28.93
C ILE A 12 52.96 41.00 29.80
N GLY A 13 51.96 41.49 30.56
CA GLY A 13 52.18 42.59 31.51
C GLY A 13 53.24 42.24 32.54
N HIS A 14 53.18 41.04 33.13
CA HIS A 14 54.20 40.57 34.08
C HIS A 14 55.59 40.37 33.43
N LEU A 15 55.65 39.85 32.21
CA LEU A 15 56.92 39.71 31.48
C LEU A 15 57.57 41.08 31.21
N ARG A 16 56.83 42.08 30.76
CA ARG A 16 57.29 43.45 30.54
C ARG A 16 57.74 44.10 31.84
N GLN A 17 56.97 43.94 32.93
CA GLN A 17 57.39 44.46 34.24
C GLN A 17 58.68 43.81 34.76
N ALA A 18 58.83 42.49 34.50
CA ALA A 18 60.09 41.79 34.87
C ALA A 18 61.27 42.32 34.04
N GLU A 19 61.08 42.56 32.72
CA GLU A 19 62.11 43.13 31.85
C GLU A 19 62.50 44.55 32.28
N ILE A 20 61.55 45.42 32.63
CA ILE A 20 61.78 46.77 33.11
C ILE A 20 62.63 46.71 34.43
N ARG A 21 62.20 45.86 35.37
CA ARG A 21 62.94 45.73 36.66
C ARG A 21 64.30 45.13 36.47
N THR A 22 64.54 44.30 35.53
CA THR A 22 65.84 43.73 35.19
C THR A 22 66.70 44.80 34.52
N SER A 23 66.16 45.70 33.72
CA SER A 23 66.87 46.86 33.13
C SER A 23 67.24 47.91 34.22
N GLU A 24 66.53 47.98 35.35
CA GLU A 24 66.79 48.77 36.52
C GLU A 24 67.86 48.17 37.45
N GLY A 25 68.50 47.04 37.08
CA GLY A 25 69.59 46.42 37.78
C GLY A 25 69.21 45.31 38.77
N LYS A 26 67.95 44.91 38.86
CA LYS A 26 67.52 43.78 39.70
C LYS A 26 67.76 42.45 38.99
N THR A 27 68.05 41.43 39.78
CA THR A 27 68.16 40.09 39.27
C THR A 27 66.75 39.55 38.85
N ILE A 28 66.70 38.64 37.88
CA ILE A 28 65.43 38.01 37.42
C ILE A 28 64.67 37.37 38.61
N ALA A 29 65.44 36.73 39.54
CA ALA A 29 64.90 36.12 40.74
C ALA A 29 64.16 37.11 41.66
N GLU A 30 64.72 38.28 41.86
CA GLU A 30 64.12 39.37 42.65
C GLU A 30 62.88 39.98 41.95
N ALA A 31 62.96 40.26 40.65
CA ALA A 31 61.89 40.83 39.86
C ALA A 31 60.65 39.93 39.83
N VAL A 32 60.88 38.63 39.69
CA VAL A 32 59.79 37.62 39.61
C VAL A 32 59.16 37.41 40.98
N ARG A 33 59.96 37.45 42.08
CA ARG A 33 59.46 37.32 43.44
C ARG A 33 58.56 38.50 43.82
N GLU A 34 58.89 39.68 43.42
CA GLU A 34 58.07 40.90 43.64
C GLU A 34 56.74 40.85 42.85
N LEU A 35 56.73 40.18 41.71
CA LEU A 35 55.49 39.95 40.88
C LEU A 35 54.67 38.81 41.39
N GLY A 36 55.09 38.08 42.42
CA GLY A 36 54.36 36.97 43.01
C GLY A 36 54.29 35.74 42.13
N ILE A 37 55.23 35.56 41.20
CA ILE A 37 55.37 34.41 40.31
C ILE A 37 56.66 33.65 40.56
N SER A 38 56.70 32.34 40.24
CA SER A 38 57.97 31.57 40.37
C SER A 38 58.85 31.76 39.13
N GLU A 39 60.14 31.63 39.28
CA GLU A 39 61.12 31.69 38.17
C GLU A 39 60.74 30.69 37.04
N GLN A 40 60.40 29.50 37.47
CA GLN A 40 59.98 28.46 36.53
C GLN A 40 58.75 28.88 35.69
N THR A 41 57.78 29.61 36.28
CA THR A 41 56.62 30.17 35.60
C THR A 41 57.04 31.29 34.66
N TYR A 42 57.97 32.16 35.06
CA TYR A 42 58.53 33.26 34.25
C TYR A 42 59.20 32.70 32.99
N TYR A 43 60.15 31.75 33.13
CA TYR A 43 60.83 31.17 31.97
C TYR A 43 59.91 30.43 31.04
N ARG A 44 58.86 29.75 31.54
CA ARG A 44 57.80 29.14 30.74
C ARG A 44 57.02 30.19 29.96
N TRP A 45 56.64 31.29 30.66
CA TRP A 45 55.86 32.37 29.97
C TRP A 45 56.76 33.11 28.99
N ARG A 46 58.00 33.32 29.25
CA ARG A 46 58.97 33.94 28.34
C ARG A 46 59.18 33.09 27.09
N LYS A 47 59.22 31.80 27.22
CA LYS A 47 59.24 30.87 26.05
C LYS A 47 57.99 30.91 25.22
N GLU A 48 56.87 31.07 25.85
CA GLU A 48 55.53 30.98 25.20
C GLU A 48 55.04 32.33 24.66
N TYR A 49 55.35 33.44 25.37
CA TYR A 49 54.84 34.80 25.08
C TYR A 49 55.95 35.86 24.97
N GLY A 50 57.22 35.52 25.03
CA GLY A 50 58.36 36.48 24.97
C GLY A 50 58.35 37.18 23.58
N GLY A 51 58.35 38.51 23.60
CA GLY A 51 58.35 39.32 22.38
C GLY A 51 57.00 39.54 21.71
N MET A 52 55.94 38.98 22.28
CA MET A 52 54.60 39.18 21.72
C MET A 52 53.94 40.46 22.24
N GLU A 53 53.15 41.10 21.33
CA GLU A 53 52.25 42.15 21.78
C GLU A 53 50.93 41.50 22.35
N VAL A 54 50.26 42.26 23.22
CA VAL A 54 48.98 41.82 23.82
C VAL A 54 47.94 41.44 22.76
N SER A 55 47.90 42.19 21.66
CA SER A 55 47.05 41.92 20.50
C SER A 55 47.34 40.56 19.84
N GLN A 56 48.62 40.23 19.70
CA GLN A 56 49.07 38.96 19.11
C GLN A 56 48.77 37.76 20.00
N ALA A 57 48.95 37.90 21.32
CA ALA A 57 48.60 36.83 22.26
C ALA A 57 47.10 36.57 22.34
N ARG A 58 46.26 37.60 22.23
CA ARG A 58 44.79 37.42 22.09
C ARG A 58 44.48 36.63 20.84
N ARG A 59 45.02 37.06 19.71
CA ARG A 59 44.80 36.40 18.42
C ARG A 59 45.28 34.95 18.41
N LEU A 60 46.41 34.65 19.04
CA LEU A 60 46.90 33.27 19.19
C LEU A 60 45.90 32.41 19.94
N LYS A 61 45.36 32.89 21.05
CA LYS A 61 44.38 32.18 21.86
C LYS A 61 43.08 31.95 21.11
N ASP A 62 42.62 32.97 20.36
CA ASP A 62 41.41 32.85 19.53
C ASP A 62 41.60 31.82 18.40
N LEU A 63 42.76 31.83 17.74
CA LEU A 63 43.13 30.84 16.73
C LEU A 63 43.24 29.42 17.29
N GLU A 64 43.80 29.26 18.51
CA GLU A 64 43.86 27.97 19.19
C GLU A 64 42.44 27.42 19.52
N GLN A 65 41.54 28.31 19.98
CA GLN A 65 40.15 27.94 20.23
C GLN A 65 39.44 27.57 18.95
N GLU A 66 39.62 28.36 17.88
CA GLU A 66 39.05 28.11 16.59
C GLU A 66 39.57 26.78 15.99
N ASN A 67 40.88 26.55 16.05
CA ASN A 67 41.49 25.29 15.62
C ASN A 67 40.97 24.10 16.41
N GLY A 68 40.82 24.22 17.72
CA GLY A 68 40.17 23.20 18.54
C GLY A 68 38.73 22.91 18.15
N ARG A 69 37.96 23.97 17.81
CA ARG A 69 36.60 23.85 17.32
C ARG A 69 36.55 23.18 15.95
N LEU A 70 37.40 23.63 15.01
CA LEU A 70 37.49 23.08 13.67
C LEU A 70 37.89 21.60 13.68
N LYS A 71 38.88 21.22 14.48
CA LYS A 71 39.30 19.81 14.64
C LYS A 71 38.14 18.93 15.12
N ARG A 72 37.32 19.39 16.07
CA ARG A 72 36.14 18.67 16.55
C ARG A 72 35.09 18.54 15.43
N LEU A 73 34.83 19.62 14.69
CA LEU A 73 33.89 19.63 13.60
C LEU A 73 34.28 18.64 12.48
N VAL A 74 35.57 18.65 12.11
CA VAL A 74 36.11 17.72 11.10
C VAL A 74 35.99 16.26 11.56
N ALA A 75 36.33 15.98 12.83
CA ALA A 75 36.17 14.64 13.39
C ALA A 75 34.71 14.17 13.39
N ASP A 76 33.77 15.06 13.74
CA ASP A 76 32.36 14.76 13.71
C ASP A 76 31.85 14.51 12.28
N GLN A 77 32.26 15.34 11.32
CA GLN A 77 31.90 15.16 9.91
C GLN A 77 32.52 13.87 9.34
N ALA A 78 33.76 13.56 9.64
CA ALA A 78 34.42 12.33 9.20
C ALA A 78 33.68 11.08 9.69
N LEU A 79 33.20 11.11 10.94
CA LEU A 79 32.45 10.02 11.51
C LEU A 79 31.05 9.92 10.89
N ASP A 80 30.37 11.03 10.64
CA ASP A 80 29.06 11.06 9.95
C ASP A 80 29.18 10.56 8.50
N LEU A 81 30.27 10.92 7.79
CA LEU A 81 30.58 10.39 6.46
C LEU A 81 30.87 8.88 6.49
N SER A 82 31.56 8.38 7.52
CA SER A 82 31.81 6.94 7.68
C SER A 82 30.49 6.17 7.86
N ILE A 83 29.58 6.70 8.67
CA ILE A 83 28.22 6.13 8.83
C ILE A 83 27.50 6.06 7.50
N LEU A 84 27.52 7.12 6.69
CA LEU A 84 26.85 7.16 5.40
C LEU A 84 27.51 6.23 4.38
N LYS A 85 28.83 6.12 4.35
CA LYS A 85 29.56 5.20 3.47
C LYS A 85 29.28 3.76 3.79
N GLU A 86 29.20 3.39 5.06
CA GLU A 86 28.88 2.02 5.49
C GLU A 86 27.50 1.55 5.00
N VAL A 87 26.55 2.47 4.94
CA VAL A 87 25.15 2.18 4.54
C VAL A 87 24.88 2.44 3.07
N SER A 88 25.79 3.15 2.36
CA SER A 88 25.65 3.56 0.96
C SER A 88 25.36 2.43 -0.03
N PRO A 89 25.80 1.16 0.13
CA PRO A 89 25.49 0.07 -0.77
C PRO A 89 24.01 -0.34 -0.79
N GLY A 90 23.22 0.10 0.19
CA GLY A 90 21.81 -0.29 0.37
C GLY A 90 20.82 0.85 0.12
N LYS A 91 19.68 0.56 -0.57
CA LYS A 91 18.57 1.50 -0.68
C LYS A 91 17.83 1.59 0.65
N LEU A 92 18.02 2.65 1.43
CA LEU A 92 17.34 2.94 2.70
C LEU A 92 15.88 3.44 2.51
N LEU A 93 15.11 2.79 1.66
CA LEU A 93 13.78 3.25 1.30
C LEU A 93 12.69 2.88 2.34
N SER A 94 12.91 1.86 3.16
CA SER A 94 11.92 1.41 4.13
C SER A 94 12.36 1.64 5.57
N PRO A 95 11.43 1.89 6.52
CA PRO A 95 11.74 2.01 7.94
C PRO A 95 12.44 0.78 8.52
N THR A 96 12.12 -0.41 8.02
CA THR A 96 12.75 -1.68 8.46
C THR A 96 14.22 -1.70 8.10
N ARG A 97 14.59 -1.42 6.85
CA ARG A 97 15.99 -1.36 6.42
C ARG A 97 16.79 -0.29 7.13
N ARG A 98 16.16 0.87 7.44
CA ARG A 98 16.80 1.90 8.24
C ARG A 98 17.09 1.43 9.67
N ARG A 99 16.18 0.65 10.27
CA ARG A 99 16.42 0.05 11.60
C ARG A 99 17.62 -0.88 11.60
N GLU A 100 17.67 -1.79 10.62
CA GLU A 100 18.78 -2.72 10.44
C GLU A 100 20.10 -1.97 10.24
N ALA A 101 20.09 -0.95 9.38
CA ALA A 101 21.25 -0.10 9.15
C ALA A 101 21.73 0.65 10.42
N VAL A 102 20.79 1.16 11.26
CA VAL A 102 21.15 1.78 12.54
C VAL A 102 21.83 0.78 13.46
N VAL A 103 21.31 -0.44 13.58
CA VAL A 103 21.90 -1.49 14.41
C VAL A 103 23.31 -1.82 13.91
N HIS A 104 23.43 -2.12 12.61
CA HIS A 104 24.70 -2.46 11.96
C HIS A 104 25.79 -1.37 12.16
N VAL A 105 25.43 -0.10 11.95
CA VAL A 105 26.34 1.02 12.15
C VAL A 105 26.78 1.17 13.63
N CYS A 106 25.86 0.95 14.56
CA CYS A 106 26.20 0.99 15.99
C CYS A 106 27.18 -0.10 16.39
N GLU A 107 27.05 -1.30 15.80
CA GLU A 107 27.94 -2.44 16.06
C GLU A 107 29.34 -2.23 15.45
N ILE A 108 29.43 -1.80 14.18
CA ILE A 108 30.71 -1.66 13.48
C ILE A 108 31.48 -0.41 13.91
N LEU A 109 30.81 0.74 13.96
CA LEU A 109 31.47 2.02 14.23
C LEU A 109 31.44 2.43 15.72
N THR A 110 30.88 1.58 16.58
CA THR A 110 30.73 1.84 18.04
C THR A 110 30.11 3.21 18.35
N VAL A 111 29.23 3.70 17.49
CA VAL A 111 28.55 4.99 17.65
C VAL A 111 27.27 4.84 18.44
N SER A 112 26.83 5.92 19.10
CA SER A 112 25.56 5.90 19.82
C SER A 112 24.34 5.79 18.85
N GLU A 113 23.30 5.04 19.25
CA GLU A 113 22.01 4.96 18.53
C GLU A 113 21.46 6.35 18.17
N ARG A 114 21.65 7.34 19.08
CA ARG A 114 21.20 8.72 18.86
C ARG A 114 21.88 9.36 17.66
N ARG A 115 23.21 9.14 17.51
CA ARG A 115 23.98 9.67 16.39
C ARG A 115 23.62 8.94 15.10
N ALA A 116 23.61 7.61 15.10
CA ALA A 116 23.25 6.80 13.95
C ALA A 116 21.84 7.14 13.43
N CYS A 117 20.85 7.24 14.31
CA CYS A 117 19.49 7.65 13.95
C CYS A 117 19.43 9.05 13.33
N ARG A 118 20.20 10.02 13.86
CA ARG A 118 20.25 11.38 13.34
C ARG A 118 20.83 11.41 11.93
N VAL A 119 21.95 10.76 11.71
CA VAL A 119 22.66 10.73 10.42
C VAL A 119 21.84 10.01 9.35
N LEU A 120 21.21 8.87 9.69
CA LEU A 120 20.40 8.06 8.78
C LEU A 120 18.95 8.57 8.62
N GLY A 121 18.56 9.65 9.28
CA GLY A 121 17.22 10.21 9.23
C GLY A 121 16.15 9.28 9.80
N GLN A 122 16.49 8.46 10.80
CA GLN A 122 15.57 7.55 11.47
C GLN A 122 15.07 8.15 12.78
N VAL A 123 13.75 8.17 12.95
CA VAL A 123 13.16 8.63 14.22
C VAL A 123 13.43 7.60 15.33
N ARG A 124 14.02 7.99 16.45
CA ARG A 124 14.36 7.07 17.57
C ARG A 124 13.16 6.29 18.10
N ARG A 125 11.97 6.91 18.16
CA ARG A 125 10.73 6.22 18.53
C ARG A 125 10.42 5.07 17.57
N THR A 126 10.64 5.28 16.28
CA THR A 126 10.48 4.24 15.26
C THR A 126 11.57 3.17 15.37
N GLN A 127 12.81 3.54 15.73
CA GLN A 127 13.90 2.59 15.97
C GLN A 127 13.57 1.61 17.10
N ARG A 128 13.03 2.10 18.19
CA ARG A 128 12.72 1.34 19.42
C ARG A 128 11.30 0.73 19.42
N TYR A 129 10.54 0.97 18.35
CA TYR A 129 9.18 0.42 18.27
C TYR A 129 9.23 -1.10 18.12
N THR A 130 8.69 -1.81 19.09
CA THR A 130 8.38 -3.24 19.03
C THR A 130 6.93 -3.41 18.63
N PRO A 131 6.64 -4.13 17.52
CA PRO A 131 5.26 -4.42 17.13
C PRO A 131 4.56 -5.24 18.22
N THR A 132 3.43 -4.77 18.69
CA THR A 132 2.56 -5.59 19.55
C THR A 132 1.78 -6.55 18.66
N VAL A 133 2.04 -7.82 18.78
CA VAL A 133 1.28 -8.88 18.09
C VAL A 133 0.05 -9.18 18.93
N ALA A 134 -1.13 -9.10 18.32
CA ALA A 134 -2.37 -9.43 19.00
C ALA A 134 -2.47 -10.95 19.23
N SER A 135 -3.09 -11.36 20.32
CA SER A 135 -3.20 -12.78 20.71
C SER A 135 -3.94 -13.66 19.70
N ASP A 136 -4.80 -13.04 18.87
CA ASP A 136 -5.58 -13.70 17.83
C ASP A 136 -4.84 -13.79 16.47
N GLU A 137 -3.60 -13.30 16.38
CA GLU A 137 -2.89 -13.16 15.09
C GLU A 137 -2.61 -14.51 14.42
N THR A 138 -2.22 -15.52 15.19
CA THR A 138 -1.93 -16.86 14.65
C THR A 138 -3.18 -17.50 14.01
N ILE A 139 -4.33 -17.37 14.66
CA ILE A 139 -5.61 -17.88 14.14
C ILE A 139 -6.04 -17.09 12.91
N LEU A 140 -5.86 -15.77 12.95
CA LEU A 140 -6.18 -14.88 11.82
C LEU A 140 -5.30 -15.20 10.59
N VAL A 141 -4.00 -15.45 10.77
CA VAL A 141 -3.08 -15.88 9.69
C VAL A 141 -3.57 -17.17 9.06
N ALA A 142 -3.88 -18.19 9.86
CA ALA A 142 -4.39 -19.47 9.36
C ALA A 142 -5.67 -19.28 8.52
N ASN A 143 -6.62 -18.47 9.00
CA ASN A 143 -7.86 -18.17 8.27
C ASN A 143 -7.62 -17.39 6.97
N ILE A 144 -6.70 -16.42 6.97
CA ILE A 144 -6.33 -15.68 5.76
C ILE A 144 -5.73 -16.63 4.71
N VAL A 145 -4.81 -17.51 5.11
CA VAL A 145 -4.17 -18.48 4.22
C VAL A 145 -5.19 -19.47 3.68
N SER A 146 -6.07 -20.00 4.52
CA SER A 146 -7.15 -20.92 4.12
C SER A 146 -8.06 -20.29 3.08
N LEU A 147 -8.56 -19.06 3.34
CA LEU A 147 -9.42 -18.34 2.39
C LEU A 147 -8.67 -17.96 1.11
N ALA A 148 -7.38 -17.63 1.18
CA ALA A 148 -6.59 -17.32 -0.01
C ALA A 148 -6.35 -18.57 -0.88
N THR A 149 -6.24 -19.74 -0.27
CA THR A 149 -6.12 -21.03 -0.97
C THR A 149 -7.44 -21.42 -1.62
N GLU A 150 -8.56 -21.28 -0.91
CA GLU A 150 -9.91 -21.56 -1.44
C GLU A 150 -10.29 -20.60 -2.56
N TYR A 151 -9.96 -19.32 -2.41
CA TYR A 151 -10.30 -18.24 -3.38
C TYR A 151 -9.05 -17.60 -3.99
N GLY A 152 -8.26 -18.35 -4.73
CA GLY A 152 -6.95 -17.91 -5.28
C GLY A 152 -7.00 -16.65 -6.18
N ARG A 153 -8.19 -16.20 -6.59
CA ARG A 153 -8.41 -14.95 -7.38
C ARG A 153 -8.85 -13.77 -6.54
N TYR A 154 -8.93 -13.92 -5.19
CA TYR A 154 -9.33 -12.85 -4.30
C TYR A 154 -8.11 -12.18 -3.66
N GLY A 155 -8.05 -10.86 -3.75
CA GLY A 155 -7.04 -10.07 -3.05
C GLY A 155 -7.48 -9.77 -1.61
N TYR A 156 -6.54 -9.26 -0.80
CA TYR A 156 -6.72 -8.98 0.63
C TYR A 156 -8.03 -8.24 1.00
N ARG A 157 -8.54 -7.35 0.14
CA ARG A 157 -9.80 -6.62 0.42
C ARG A 157 -11.03 -7.52 0.40
N ARG A 158 -11.09 -8.47 -0.54
CA ARG A 158 -12.18 -9.46 -0.57
C ARG A 158 -12.04 -10.48 0.56
N ILE A 159 -10.81 -10.91 0.84
CA ILE A 159 -10.54 -11.78 2.01
C ILE A 159 -10.92 -11.08 3.31
N THR A 160 -10.66 -9.77 3.45
CA THR A 160 -11.12 -9.01 4.62
C THR A 160 -12.65 -9.03 4.74
N ALA A 161 -13.37 -8.86 3.64
CA ALA A 161 -14.83 -8.88 3.66
C ALA A 161 -15.39 -10.27 4.01
N LEU A 162 -14.77 -11.35 3.52
CA LEU A 162 -15.12 -12.72 3.92
C LEU A 162 -14.89 -12.94 5.41
N LEU A 163 -13.73 -12.56 5.94
CA LEU A 163 -13.44 -12.64 7.36
C LEU A 163 -14.46 -11.88 8.20
N GLN A 164 -14.84 -10.67 7.76
CA GLN A 164 -15.86 -9.87 8.47
C GLN A 164 -17.25 -10.53 8.43
N THR A 165 -17.60 -11.19 7.33
CA THR A 165 -18.84 -11.99 7.20
C THR A 165 -18.79 -13.20 8.14
N ASP A 166 -17.61 -13.81 8.31
CA ASP A 166 -17.39 -14.94 9.23
C ASP A 166 -17.22 -14.48 10.70
N GLY A 167 -17.47 -13.19 11.01
CA GLY A 167 -17.52 -12.65 12.37
C GLY A 167 -16.23 -11.98 12.88
N TRP A 168 -15.17 -11.92 12.09
CA TRP A 168 -13.93 -11.26 12.47
C TRP A 168 -14.05 -9.72 12.50
N ARG A 169 -13.68 -9.10 13.61
CA ARG A 169 -13.53 -7.64 13.70
C ARG A 169 -12.14 -7.21 13.29
N VAL A 170 -11.87 -7.24 11.98
CA VAL A 170 -10.55 -6.96 11.42
C VAL A 170 -10.58 -5.82 10.42
N ASN A 171 -9.52 -4.98 10.46
CA ASN A 171 -9.31 -3.91 9.48
C ASN A 171 -8.52 -4.46 8.27
N HIS A 172 -8.88 -4.01 7.08
CA HIS A 172 -8.19 -4.38 5.85
C HIS A 172 -6.67 -4.11 5.86
N LYS A 173 -6.19 -3.08 6.59
CA LYS A 173 -4.75 -2.79 6.75
C LYS A 173 -4.02 -3.90 7.51
N ARG A 174 -4.66 -4.51 8.53
CA ARG A 174 -4.09 -5.66 9.26
C ARG A 174 -4.02 -6.88 8.36
N VAL A 175 -5.08 -7.15 7.59
CA VAL A 175 -5.10 -8.26 6.62
C VAL A 175 -4.07 -8.03 5.51
N GLU A 176 -3.93 -6.80 4.99
CA GLU A 176 -2.92 -6.46 3.98
C GLU A 176 -1.49 -6.67 4.48
N ARG A 177 -1.20 -6.31 5.75
CA ARG A 177 0.11 -6.56 6.36
C ARG A 177 0.43 -8.05 6.40
N ILE A 178 -0.51 -8.86 6.92
CA ILE A 178 -0.36 -10.32 6.98
C ILE A 178 -0.22 -10.89 5.58
N TRP A 179 -1.07 -10.48 4.64
CA TRP A 179 -1.02 -10.88 3.23
C TRP A 179 0.37 -10.73 2.60
N ARG A 180 1.03 -9.60 2.90
CA ARG A 180 2.39 -9.34 2.43
C ARG A 180 3.44 -10.19 3.16
N GLN A 181 3.29 -10.40 4.45
CA GLN A 181 4.19 -11.21 5.26
C GLN A 181 4.18 -12.67 4.82
N GLU A 182 3.00 -13.22 4.54
CA GLU A 182 2.82 -14.59 4.03
C GLU A 182 3.15 -14.73 2.53
N GLY A 183 3.59 -13.65 1.87
CA GLY A 183 3.95 -13.69 0.44
C GLY A 183 2.79 -13.98 -0.51
N LEU A 184 1.55 -13.83 -0.04
CA LEU A 184 0.35 -14.10 -0.84
C LEU A 184 0.25 -13.12 -2.01
N LYS A 185 -0.07 -13.65 -3.19
CA LYS A 185 -0.20 -12.86 -4.42
C LYS A 185 -1.41 -13.32 -5.22
N VAL A 186 -2.14 -12.37 -5.78
CA VAL A 186 -3.17 -12.68 -6.79
C VAL A 186 -2.48 -12.66 -8.16
N PRO A 187 -2.76 -13.64 -9.05
CA PRO A 187 -2.24 -13.61 -10.40
C PRO A 187 -2.52 -12.29 -11.10
N ALA A 188 -1.51 -11.74 -11.75
CA ALA A 188 -1.64 -10.46 -12.45
C ALA A 188 -2.69 -10.57 -13.56
N ARG A 189 -3.57 -9.57 -13.66
CA ARG A 189 -4.43 -9.44 -14.83
C ARG A 189 -3.59 -9.01 -16.03
N GLN A 190 -3.91 -9.53 -17.21
CA GLN A 190 -3.36 -8.98 -18.45
C GLN A 190 -3.64 -7.47 -18.50
N PRO A 191 -2.63 -6.64 -18.81
CA PRO A 191 -2.85 -5.21 -18.98
C PRO A 191 -3.89 -5.00 -20.08
N LYS A 192 -4.83 -4.11 -19.84
CA LYS A 192 -5.81 -3.71 -20.87
C LYS A 192 -5.02 -3.04 -22.00
N ARG A 193 -5.13 -3.55 -23.21
CA ARG A 193 -4.67 -2.89 -24.42
C ARG A 193 -5.50 -1.62 -24.57
N GLY A 194 -5.00 -0.47 -24.24
CA GLY A 194 -5.55 0.87 -24.42
C GLY A 194 -7.04 1.06 -24.08
N ARG A 195 -7.48 2.30 -23.98
CA ARG A 195 -8.92 2.62 -23.98
C ARG A 195 -9.36 2.74 -25.43
N LEU A 196 -10.41 2.02 -25.80
CA LEU A 196 -11.01 2.06 -27.13
C LEU A 196 -11.87 3.32 -27.35
N TRP A 197 -12.13 4.12 -26.32
CA TRP A 197 -12.95 5.34 -26.38
C TRP A 197 -12.46 6.41 -25.42
N PHE A 198 -12.78 7.65 -25.72
CA PHE A 198 -12.57 8.78 -24.82
C PHE A 198 -13.64 8.78 -23.72
N ASN A 199 -13.27 9.21 -22.52
CA ASN A 199 -14.21 9.34 -21.40
C ASN A 199 -14.82 10.75 -21.39
N ASP A 200 -15.43 11.12 -22.53
CA ASP A 200 -15.95 12.45 -22.85
C ASP A 200 -17.45 12.61 -22.55
N GLY A 201 -18.08 11.60 -21.96
CA GLY A 201 -19.52 11.60 -21.68
C GLY A 201 -20.41 11.23 -22.88
N SER A 202 -19.82 10.93 -24.05
CA SER A 202 -20.57 10.55 -25.27
C SER A 202 -21.31 9.22 -25.15
N CYS A 203 -20.98 8.41 -24.14
CA CYS A 203 -21.66 7.14 -23.89
C CYS A 203 -22.97 7.37 -23.12
N ILE A 204 -24.06 7.61 -23.84
CA ILE A 204 -25.40 7.65 -23.27
C ILE A 204 -25.87 6.21 -23.08
N ARG A 205 -25.94 5.78 -21.83
CA ARG A 205 -26.38 4.46 -21.45
C ARG A 205 -27.48 4.54 -20.39
N LEU A 206 -28.58 3.81 -20.57
CA LEU A 206 -29.59 3.64 -19.53
C LEU A 206 -28.90 2.98 -18.31
N ARG A 207 -28.84 3.71 -17.19
CA ARG A 207 -28.32 3.18 -15.92
C ARG A 207 -29.45 2.58 -15.10
N PRO A 208 -29.26 1.38 -14.53
CA PRO A 208 -30.29 0.79 -13.69
C PRO A 208 -30.47 1.60 -12.41
N GLU A 209 -31.70 1.95 -12.05
CA GLU A 209 -32.04 2.76 -10.87
C GLU A 209 -32.60 1.90 -9.73
N HIS A 210 -33.25 0.79 -10.06
CA HIS A 210 -33.83 -0.15 -9.10
C HIS A 210 -33.74 -1.60 -9.60
N ARG A 211 -34.10 -2.54 -8.76
CA ARG A 211 -34.16 -3.96 -9.09
C ARG A 211 -35.18 -4.18 -10.19
N ASN A 212 -34.89 -5.10 -11.12
CA ASN A 212 -35.68 -5.40 -12.30
C ASN A 212 -35.88 -4.22 -13.29
N HIS A 213 -35.10 -3.14 -13.13
CA HIS A 213 -35.09 -2.08 -14.14
C HIS A 213 -34.46 -2.57 -15.45
N VAL A 214 -33.24 -3.13 -15.38
CA VAL A 214 -32.56 -3.66 -16.56
C VAL A 214 -31.97 -5.05 -16.25
N TRP A 215 -32.37 -6.05 -17.00
CA TRP A 215 -31.69 -7.34 -17.05
C TRP A 215 -30.76 -7.39 -18.25
N ALA A 216 -29.55 -7.85 -18.08
CA ALA A 216 -28.61 -8.12 -19.16
C ALA A 216 -28.43 -9.63 -19.30
N TYR A 217 -28.42 -10.14 -20.54
CA TYR A 217 -28.09 -11.53 -20.78
C TYR A 217 -27.11 -11.67 -21.96
N ASP A 218 -26.32 -12.76 -21.92
CA ASP A 218 -25.25 -13.01 -22.88
C ASP A 218 -24.91 -14.51 -22.91
N PHE A 219 -24.17 -14.93 -23.94
CA PHE A 219 -23.62 -16.27 -24.05
C PHE A 219 -22.11 -16.28 -23.78
N VAL A 220 -21.70 -17.24 -22.97
CA VAL A 220 -20.27 -17.57 -22.75
C VAL A 220 -20.03 -18.96 -23.32
N PHE A 221 -18.94 -19.12 -24.04
CA PHE A 221 -18.56 -20.37 -24.67
C PHE A 221 -17.35 -20.98 -24.00
N ASP A 222 -17.39 -22.30 -23.86
CA ASP A 222 -16.27 -23.13 -23.40
C ASP A 222 -16.39 -24.52 -24.07
N ARG A 223 -15.56 -25.45 -23.65
CA ARG A 223 -15.60 -26.83 -24.15
C ARG A 223 -15.25 -27.83 -23.05
N THR A 224 -15.79 -29.05 -23.22
CA THR A 224 -15.37 -30.18 -22.38
C THR A 224 -14.00 -30.71 -22.79
N ARG A 225 -13.38 -31.55 -21.93
CA ARG A 225 -12.06 -32.17 -22.17
C ARG A 225 -11.96 -32.88 -23.53
N ASP A 226 -13.07 -33.46 -24.01
CA ASP A 226 -13.21 -34.11 -25.31
C ASP A 226 -13.40 -33.14 -26.50
N GLY A 227 -13.23 -31.81 -26.26
CA GLY A 227 -13.32 -30.76 -27.25
C GLY A 227 -14.74 -30.34 -27.62
N ARG A 228 -15.80 -31.02 -27.13
CA ARG A 228 -17.19 -30.68 -27.45
C ARG A 228 -17.62 -29.35 -26.83
N PRO A 229 -18.37 -28.49 -27.54
CA PRO A 229 -18.75 -27.17 -27.08
C PRO A 229 -19.67 -27.21 -25.85
N LEU A 230 -19.45 -26.22 -24.94
CA LEU A 230 -20.37 -25.84 -23.87
C LEU A 230 -20.82 -24.41 -24.12
N LYS A 231 -22.13 -24.18 -24.04
CA LYS A 231 -22.75 -22.86 -24.16
C LYS A 231 -23.46 -22.49 -22.86
N PHE A 232 -23.06 -21.38 -22.27
CA PHE A 232 -23.57 -20.87 -21.01
C PHE A 232 -24.44 -19.66 -21.28
N LEU A 233 -25.70 -19.70 -20.90
CA LEU A 233 -26.59 -18.54 -20.89
C LEU A 233 -26.46 -17.87 -19.53
N THR A 234 -26.00 -16.62 -19.50
CA THR A 234 -25.92 -15.80 -18.34
C THR A 234 -27.00 -14.74 -18.33
N VAL A 235 -27.68 -14.54 -17.20
CA VAL A 235 -28.67 -13.47 -17.00
C VAL A 235 -28.36 -12.78 -15.68
N VAL A 236 -28.20 -11.46 -15.72
CA VAL A 236 -27.83 -10.64 -14.57
C VAL A 236 -28.76 -9.44 -14.45
N ASP A 237 -29.22 -9.14 -13.24
CA ASP A 237 -29.82 -7.85 -12.91
C ASP A 237 -28.73 -6.80 -12.78
N GLU A 238 -28.76 -5.78 -13.61
CA GLU A 238 -27.72 -4.76 -13.66
C GLU A 238 -27.67 -3.89 -12.39
N TYR A 239 -28.79 -3.71 -11.69
CA TYR A 239 -28.83 -2.94 -10.45
C TYR A 239 -28.23 -3.69 -9.27
N SER A 240 -28.82 -4.84 -8.94
CA SER A 240 -28.39 -5.65 -7.80
C SER A 240 -27.10 -6.43 -8.04
N ARG A 241 -26.65 -6.56 -9.28
CA ARG A 241 -25.53 -7.41 -9.72
C ARG A 241 -25.80 -8.90 -9.53
N GLN A 242 -27.03 -9.29 -9.20
CA GLN A 242 -27.40 -10.68 -8.96
C GLN A 242 -27.38 -11.49 -10.26
N CYS A 243 -26.73 -12.64 -10.24
CA CYS A 243 -26.83 -13.61 -11.31
C CYS A 243 -28.18 -14.36 -11.20
N LEU A 244 -29.11 -14.00 -12.03
CA LEU A 244 -30.47 -14.58 -12.05
C LEU A 244 -30.47 -15.99 -12.65
N ALA A 245 -29.69 -16.20 -13.74
CA ALA A 245 -29.49 -17.51 -14.33
C ALA A 245 -28.07 -17.70 -14.82
N LEU A 246 -27.60 -18.94 -14.75
CA LEU A 246 -26.37 -19.45 -15.35
C LEU A 246 -26.67 -20.89 -15.79
N GLU A 247 -27.14 -21.03 -17.05
CA GLU A 247 -27.60 -22.29 -17.62
C GLU A 247 -26.55 -22.83 -18.60
N VAL A 248 -26.25 -24.12 -18.50
CA VAL A 248 -25.22 -24.79 -19.31
C VAL A 248 -25.85 -25.92 -20.15
N SER A 249 -25.52 -25.94 -21.43
CA SER A 249 -25.86 -27.04 -22.33
C SER A 249 -24.93 -27.10 -23.54
N ARG A 250 -25.06 -28.16 -24.37
CA ARG A 250 -24.31 -28.27 -25.63
C ARG A 250 -24.81 -27.26 -26.68
N LYS A 251 -26.14 -27.08 -26.73
CA LYS A 251 -26.81 -26.16 -27.65
C LYS A 251 -27.84 -25.37 -26.85
N GLN A 252 -27.96 -24.11 -27.13
CA GLN A 252 -29.03 -23.25 -26.60
C GLN A 252 -29.67 -22.51 -27.75
N THR A 253 -30.98 -22.70 -27.89
CA THR A 253 -31.82 -22.09 -28.91
C THR A 253 -32.60 -20.91 -28.33
N SER A 254 -33.24 -20.11 -29.19
CA SER A 254 -34.14 -19.04 -28.76
C SER A 254 -35.29 -19.55 -27.87
N ARG A 255 -35.74 -20.80 -28.06
CA ARG A 255 -36.78 -21.45 -27.22
C ARG A 255 -36.26 -21.68 -25.79
N ASP A 256 -34.99 -22.05 -25.66
CA ASP A 256 -34.36 -22.26 -24.34
C ASP A 256 -34.16 -20.93 -23.60
N VAL A 257 -33.80 -19.85 -24.33
CA VAL A 257 -33.76 -18.49 -23.81
C VAL A 257 -35.13 -18.07 -23.28
N LEU A 258 -36.21 -18.23 -24.10
CA LEU A 258 -37.58 -17.91 -23.70
C LEU A 258 -38.00 -18.66 -22.43
N ARG A 259 -37.74 -19.98 -22.37
CA ARG A 259 -38.04 -20.80 -21.18
C ARG A 259 -37.33 -20.30 -19.94
N THR A 260 -36.07 -19.92 -20.08
CA THR A 260 -35.27 -19.38 -18.97
C THR A 260 -35.82 -18.04 -18.52
N LEU A 261 -36.03 -17.10 -19.43
CA LEU A 261 -36.60 -15.78 -19.12
C LEU A 261 -37.98 -15.88 -18.48
N ALA A 262 -38.88 -16.70 -19.01
CA ALA A 262 -40.22 -16.90 -18.44
C ALA A 262 -40.13 -17.41 -16.99
N ARG A 263 -39.27 -18.41 -16.70
CA ARG A 263 -39.06 -18.93 -15.37
C ARG A 263 -38.51 -17.84 -14.43
N LEU A 264 -37.60 -17.00 -14.91
CA LEU A 264 -37.03 -15.91 -14.12
C LEU A 264 -38.05 -14.82 -13.82
N MET A 265 -38.88 -14.45 -14.80
CA MET A 265 -39.95 -13.45 -14.63
C MET A 265 -41.02 -13.92 -13.63
N LEU A 266 -41.36 -15.19 -13.65
CA LEU A 266 -42.25 -15.78 -12.63
C LEU A 266 -41.68 -15.74 -11.24
N ARG A 267 -40.36 -15.86 -11.10
CA ARG A 267 -39.66 -15.89 -9.78
C ARG A 267 -39.31 -14.52 -9.24
N TYR A 268 -38.84 -13.61 -10.08
CA TYR A 268 -38.26 -12.33 -9.68
C TYR A 268 -39.08 -11.11 -10.09
N GLY A 269 -40.13 -11.30 -10.87
CA GLY A 269 -40.89 -10.22 -11.51
C GLY A 269 -40.41 -9.93 -12.93
N VAL A 270 -41.25 -9.23 -13.69
CA VAL A 270 -40.95 -8.83 -15.06
C VAL A 270 -40.01 -7.60 -15.04
N PRO A 271 -38.89 -7.59 -15.76
CA PRO A 271 -38.05 -6.43 -15.89
C PRO A 271 -38.67 -5.40 -16.84
N GLU A 272 -38.34 -4.13 -16.65
CA GLU A 272 -38.75 -3.06 -17.57
C GLU A 272 -37.98 -3.15 -18.88
N HIS A 273 -36.68 -3.45 -18.78
CA HIS A 273 -35.79 -3.50 -19.93
C HIS A 273 -34.98 -4.78 -19.94
N ILE A 274 -34.70 -5.28 -21.13
CA ILE A 274 -33.75 -6.36 -21.37
C ILE A 274 -32.70 -5.89 -22.34
N ARG A 275 -31.42 -6.04 -21.94
CA ARG A 275 -30.26 -5.73 -22.76
C ARG A 275 -29.57 -7.00 -23.23
N SER A 276 -29.25 -7.07 -24.52
CA SER A 276 -28.48 -8.16 -25.12
C SER A 276 -27.63 -7.65 -26.27
N ASP A 277 -26.65 -8.46 -26.67
CA ASP A 277 -25.98 -8.28 -27.95
C ASP A 277 -26.94 -8.63 -29.13
N ASN A 278 -26.47 -8.45 -30.36
CA ASN A 278 -27.23 -8.74 -31.58
C ASN A 278 -27.09 -10.20 -32.02
N GLY A 279 -26.83 -11.14 -31.11
CA GLY A 279 -26.75 -12.56 -31.43
C GLY A 279 -28.03 -13.10 -32.04
N SER A 280 -27.93 -14.03 -32.99
CA SER A 280 -29.07 -14.59 -33.74
C SER A 280 -30.19 -15.16 -32.86
N GLU A 281 -29.81 -15.76 -31.72
CA GLU A 281 -30.75 -16.33 -30.75
C GLU A 281 -31.54 -15.27 -29.98
N PHE A 282 -31.01 -14.06 -29.88
CA PHE A 282 -31.60 -12.94 -29.13
C PHE A 282 -32.46 -12.05 -30.05
N VAL A 283 -32.02 -11.91 -31.29
CA VAL A 283 -32.77 -11.19 -32.34
C VAL A 283 -33.92 -12.00 -32.88
N ALA A 284 -34.00 -13.29 -32.51
CA ALA A 284 -35.07 -14.17 -32.98
C ALA A 284 -36.45 -13.54 -32.79
N ARG A 285 -37.25 -13.49 -33.88
CA ARG A 285 -38.58 -12.87 -33.92
C ARG A 285 -39.50 -13.33 -32.77
N ALA A 286 -39.39 -14.61 -32.40
CA ALA A 286 -40.12 -15.19 -31.27
C ALA A 286 -39.80 -14.54 -29.93
N VAL A 287 -38.52 -14.26 -29.64
CA VAL A 287 -38.08 -13.63 -28.38
C VAL A 287 -38.61 -12.19 -28.34
N ARG A 288 -38.41 -11.44 -29.40
CA ARG A 288 -38.86 -10.04 -29.50
C ARG A 288 -40.40 -9.94 -29.35
N SER A 289 -41.15 -10.69 -30.11
CA SER A 289 -42.62 -10.65 -30.05
C SER A 289 -43.15 -11.04 -28.67
N TRP A 290 -42.48 -11.97 -27.99
CA TRP A 290 -42.87 -12.37 -26.65
C TRP A 290 -42.55 -11.27 -25.59
N LEU A 291 -41.39 -10.64 -25.66
CA LEU A 291 -41.01 -9.53 -24.76
C LEU A 291 -41.93 -8.32 -24.96
N THR A 292 -42.25 -7.96 -26.23
CA THR A 292 -43.17 -6.87 -26.53
C THR A 292 -44.59 -7.11 -25.96
N ARG A 293 -45.10 -8.35 -26.02
CA ARG A 293 -46.39 -8.71 -25.40
C ARG A 293 -46.41 -8.57 -23.89
N LEU A 294 -45.24 -8.69 -23.24
CA LEU A 294 -45.08 -8.50 -21.78
C LEU A 294 -44.78 -7.05 -21.41
N GLY A 295 -44.73 -6.11 -22.35
CA GLY A 295 -44.37 -4.72 -22.10
C GLY A 295 -42.90 -4.47 -21.83
N VAL A 296 -42.04 -5.48 -22.06
CA VAL A 296 -40.59 -5.38 -21.81
C VAL A 296 -39.92 -4.71 -23.01
N GLN A 297 -39.18 -3.63 -22.74
CA GLN A 297 -38.41 -2.93 -23.76
C GLN A 297 -37.05 -3.62 -24.00
N THR A 298 -36.70 -3.84 -25.27
CA THR A 298 -35.42 -4.44 -25.66
C THR A 298 -34.41 -3.34 -25.96
N LEU A 299 -33.28 -3.36 -25.24
CA LEU A 299 -32.14 -2.46 -25.46
C LEU A 299 -31.08 -3.24 -26.25
N PHE A 300 -31.05 -3.04 -27.56
CA PHE A 300 -30.02 -3.62 -28.41
C PHE A 300 -28.77 -2.76 -28.37
N ILE A 301 -27.62 -3.42 -28.33
CA ILE A 301 -26.32 -2.75 -28.37
C ILE A 301 -26.08 -2.31 -29.81
N GLU A 302 -25.73 -1.03 -29.99
CA GLU A 302 -25.32 -0.55 -31.29
C GLU A 302 -24.06 -1.25 -31.79
N PRO A 303 -23.96 -1.58 -33.09
CA PRO A 303 -22.71 -2.13 -33.65
C PRO A 303 -21.52 -1.21 -33.37
N GLY A 304 -20.48 -1.72 -32.72
CA GLY A 304 -19.32 -0.95 -32.34
C GLY A 304 -19.37 -0.31 -30.93
N SER A 305 -20.45 -0.51 -30.18
CA SER A 305 -20.64 0.04 -28.81
C SER A 305 -20.58 -1.02 -27.70
N PRO A 306 -19.47 -1.78 -27.54
CA PRO A 306 -19.37 -2.85 -26.54
C PRO A 306 -19.53 -2.34 -25.09
N TRP A 307 -19.24 -1.05 -24.84
CA TRP A 307 -19.41 -0.44 -23.51
C TRP A 307 -20.85 -0.43 -23.00
N GLU A 308 -21.84 -0.51 -23.87
CA GLU A 308 -23.24 -0.60 -23.48
C GLU A 308 -23.54 -1.88 -22.70
N ASN A 309 -22.82 -2.97 -22.97
CA ASN A 309 -22.98 -4.28 -22.31
C ASN A 309 -22.01 -4.51 -21.14
N GLY A 310 -21.31 -3.48 -20.66
CA GLY A 310 -20.22 -3.59 -19.69
C GLY A 310 -20.55 -4.30 -18.37
N TYR A 311 -21.84 -4.43 -17.98
CA TYR A 311 -22.23 -5.16 -16.77
C TYR A 311 -22.14 -6.67 -16.95
N ILE A 312 -22.72 -7.18 -18.05
CA ILE A 312 -22.68 -8.61 -18.34
C ILE A 312 -21.28 -9.05 -18.77
N GLU A 313 -20.55 -8.21 -19.54
CA GLU A 313 -19.15 -8.47 -19.86
C GLU A 313 -18.27 -8.56 -18.61
N SER A 314 -18.47 -7.64 -17.66
CA SER A 314 -17.77 -7.69 -16.37
C SER A 314 -18.16 -8.93 -15.57
N PHE A 315 -19.39 -9.40 -15.64
CA PHE A 315 -19.84 -10.63 -15.02
C PHE A 315 -19.19 -11.85 -15.70
N ASN A 316 -19.25 -11.93 -17.01
CA ASN A 316 -18.68 -13.01 -17.81
C ASN A 316 -17.15 -13.10 -17.62
N GLY A 317 -16.49 -11.94 -17.52
CA GLY A 317 -15.07 -11.87 -17.18
C GLY A 317 -14.73 -12.47 -15.81
N LYS A 318 -15.61 -12.31 -14.81
CA LYS A 318 -15.45 -12.94 -13.49
C LYS A 318 -15.74 -14.44 -13.53
N LEU A 319 -16.79 -14.84 -14.27
CA LEU A 319 -17.09 -16.25 -14.48
C LEU A 319 -15.90 -16.98 -15.11
N ARG A 320 -15.29 -16.40 -16.15
CA ARG A 320 -14.08 -16.97 -16.75
C ARG A 320 -12.91 -17.02 -15.78
N ASP A 321 -12.61 -15.92 -15.11
CA ASP A 321 -11.46 -15.78 -14.23
C ASP A 321 -11.55 -16.66 -12.98
N GLU A 322 -12.73 -16.82 -12.41
CA GLU A 322 -12.93 -17.46 -11.10
C GLU A 322 -13.42 -18.93 -11.23
N LEU A 323 -13.91 -19.35 -12.39
CA LEU A 323 -14.38 -20.72 -12.64
C LEU A 323 -13.81 -21.31 -13.93
N LEU A 324 -14.19 -20.78 -15.11
CA LEU A 324 -13.95 -21.47 -16.37
C LEU A 324 -12.47 -21.68 -16.70
N ASN A 325 -11.60 -20.71 -16.36
CA ASN A 325 -10.15 -20.81 -16.59
C ASN A 325 -9.43 -21.73 -15.60
N GLY A 326 -10.07 -22.10 -14.51
CA GLY A 326 -9.51 -22.98 -13.48
C GLY A 326 -10.01 -24.43 -13.57
N GLU A 327 -11.05 -24.71 -14.36
CA GLU A 327 -11.71 -25.99 -14.41
C GLU A 327 -11.64 -26.63 -15.80
N ILE A 328 -11.50 -27.94 -15.84
CA ILE A 328 -11.58 -28.75 -17.06
C ILE A 328 -12.81 -29.66 -16.94
N PHE A 329 -13.89 -29.31 -17.60
CA PHE A 329 -15.14 -30.06 -17.54
C PHE A 329 -15.03 -31.38 -18.31
N THR A 330 -15.36 -32.49 -17.67
CA THR A 330 -15.43 -33.81 -18.31
C THR A 330 -16.78 -34.07 -18.93
N SER A 331 -17.85 -33.47 -18.39
CA SER A 331 -19.24 -33.65 -18.85
C SER A 331 -20.07 -32.38 -18.69
N VAL A 332 -21.22 -32.34 -19.38
CA VAL A 332 -22.22 -31.27 -19.23
C VAL A 332 -22.81 -31.28 -17.81
N GLN A 333 -22.95 -32.44 -17.22
CA GLN A 333 -23.55 -32.58 -15.89
C GLN A 333 -22.59 -32.00 -14.82
N GLU A 334 -21.30 -32.28 -14.90
CA GLU A 334 -20.28 -31.67 -14.05
C GLU A 334 -20.30 -30.17 -14.21
N ALA A 335 -20.27 -29.64 -15.44
CA ALA A 335 -20.36 -28.21 -15.69
C ALA A 335 -21.61 -27.57 -15.06
N LYS A 336 -22.77 -28.23 -15.10
CA LYS A 336 -23.99 -27.76 -14.43
C LYS A 336 -23.83 -27.70 -12.90
N VAL A 337 -23.24 -28.69 -12.29
CA VAL A 337 -23.04 -28.75 -10.82
C VAL A 337 -22.10 -27.64 -10.36
N LEU A 338 -20.94 -27.53 -11.01
CA LEU A 338 -19.92 -26.54 -10.66
C LEU A 338 -20.40 -25.10 -10.90
N THR A 339 -21.08 -24.84 -12.03
CA THR A 339 -21.64 -23.51 -12.30
C THR A 339 -22.80 -23.16 -11.35
N ALA A 340 -23.62 -24.12 -10.94
CA ALA A 340 -24.67 -23.89 -9.95
C ALA A 340 -24.06 -23.56 -8.56
N ALA A 341 -23.00 -24.24 -8.17
CA ALA A 341 -22.26 -23.96 -6.94
C ALA A 341 -21.61 -22.57 -6.99
N TRP A 342 -20.92 -22.23 -8.10
CA TRP A 342 -20.32 -20.91 -8.30
C TRP A 342 -21.37 -19.80 -8.30
N ARG A 343 -22.54 -19.97 -8.95
CA ARG A 343 -23.65 -18.99 -8.93
C ARG A 343 -24.17 -18.73 -7.52
N ARG A 344 -24.32 -19.80 -6.70
CA ARG A 344 -24.70 -19.66 -5.27
C ARG A 344 -23.65 -18.85 -4.51
N HIS A 345 -22.37 -19.20 -4.67
CA HIS A 345 -21.27 -18.47 -4.06
C HIS A 345 -21.24 -17.00 -4.52
N TYR A 346 -21.36 -16.75 -5.83
CA TYR A 346 -21.39 -15.41 -6.43
C TYR A 346 -22.51 -14.54 -5.84
N ASN A 347 -23.70 -15.08 -5.67
CA ASN A 347 -24.85 -14.34 -5.20
C ASN A 347 -24.88 -14.14 -3.68
N HIS A 348 -24.41 -15.11 -2.90
CA HIS A 348 -24.62 -15.11 -1.43
C HIS A 348 -23.37 -14.90 -0.59
N ARG A 349 -22.19 -15.16 -1.14
CA ARG A 349 -20.93 -15.08 -0.36
C ARG A 349 -19.88 -14.18 -0.98
N ARG A 350 -19.82 -14.07 -2.31
CA ARG A 350 -18.80 -13.34 -3.02
C ARG A 350 -18.86 -11.83 -2.73
N PRO A 351 -17.76 -11.21 -2.20
CA PRO A 351 -17.74 -9.77 -1.96
C PRO A 351 -17.69 -8.96 -3.29
N HIS A 352 -18.59 -8.00 -3.44
CA HIS A 352 -18.65 -7.10 -4.59
C HIS A 352 -18.24 -5.67 -4.21
N SER A 353 -17.18 -5.14 -4.80
CA SER A 353 -16.69 -3.79 -4.52
C SER A 353 -17.74 -2.71 -4.81
N ALA A 354 -18.53 -2.87 -5.87
CA ALA A 354 -19.61 -1.95 -6.21
C ALA A 354 -20.79 -1.94 -5.21
N LEU A 355 -20.88 -2.97 -4.36
CA LEU A 355 -21.91 -3.12 -3.32
C LEU A 355 -21.32 -2.97 -1.90
N GLY A 356 -20.20 -2.26 -1.77
CA GLY A 356 -19.53 -2.10 -0.48
C GLY A 356 -19.00 -3.43 0.09
N TYR A 357 -18.54 -4.32 -0.79
CA TYR A 357 -18.06 -5.67 -0.47
C TYR A 357 -19.12 -6.63 0.09
N ARG A 358 -20.41 -6.29 -0.04
CA ARG A 358 -21.51 -7.23 0.25
C ARG A 358 -21.81 -8.11 -0.96
N PRO A 359 -22.33 -9.34 -0.76
CA PRO A 359 -22.83 -10.17 -1.84
C PRO A 359 -24.13 -9.62 -2.42
N PRO A 360 -24.51 -9.94 -3.68
CA PRO A 360 -25.69 -9.39 -4.35
C PRO A 360 -27.02 -9.74 -3.69
N ALA A 361 -27.23 -10.99 -3.28
CA ALA A 361 -28.53 -11.47 -2.79
C ALA A 361 -28.99 -10.78 -1.48
N PRO A 362 -28.17 -10.56 -0.44
CA PRO A 362 -28.59 -9.84 0.75
C PRO A 362 -28.97 -8.38 0.51
N VAL A 363 -28.39 -7.74 -0.50
CA VAL A 363 -28.71 -6.34 -0.87
C VAL A 363 -30.14 -6.21 -1.39
N VAL A 364 -30.70 -7.30 -1.86
CA VAL A 364 -32.03 -7.37 -2.46
C VAL A 364 -33.11 -7.76 -1.45
N ILE A 365 -32.74 -8.49 -0.40
CA ILE A 365 -33.67 -9.08 0.58
C ILE A 365 -33.99 -8.10 1.73
N GLU A 366 -33.09 -7.20 2.05
CA GLU A 366 -33.33 -6.16 3.05
C GLU A 366 -33.80 -4.86 2.37
N PRO A 367 -35.09 -4.50 2.42
CA PRO A 367 -35.49 -3.13 2.16
C PRO A 367 -34.79 -2.28 3.23
N ARG A 368 -33.96 -1.33 2.80
CA ARG A 368 -33.48 -0.28 3.72
C ARG A 368 -34.75 0.41 4.23
N PHE A 369 -35.13 0.15 5.46
CA PHE A 369 -35.96 1.08 6.17
C PHE A 369 -35.22 2.40 6.18
N ALA A 370 -35.69 3.35 5.38
CA ALA A 370 -35.26 4.73 5.48
C ALA A 370 -35.47 5.10 6.94
N ALA A 371 -34.38 5.39 7.65
CA ALA A 371 -34.46 6.04 8.94
C ALA A 371 -35.15 7.38 8.67
N THR A 372 -36.43 7.42 8.93
CA THR A 372 -37.19 8.67 8.98
C THR A 372 -36.70 9.46 10.19
N SER A 373 -36.19 10.62 9.89
CA SER A 373 -35.92 11.90 10.57
C SER A 373 -34.81 12.09 11.44
#